data_c070539e04c3d807abbd9ea7b9a99f6a
#
_entry.id   c070539e04c3d807abbd9ea7b9a99f6a
#
_cell.length_a   1.000
_cell.length_b   1.000
_cell.length_c   1.000
_cell.angle_alpha   90.00
_cell.angle_beta   90.00
_cell.angle_gamma   90.00
#
_symmetry.space_group_name_H-M   'P 1'
#
loop_
_entity.id
_entity.type
_entity.pdbx_description
1 polymer ?
#
loop_
_entity_poly.entity_id
_entity_poly.type
_entity_poly.pdbx_seq_one_letter_code
_entity_poly.pdbx_strand_id
1 'polypeptide(L)'
;MTSLQMPKVQQSILSSKDKIISDLSAILKHDNILSHEDEIRPYETDALAAYKQKPLLVVLPETVKQVSEILKYCNENKVKVVPRGAGTGLSGGALPLADCVLLSMGKFNKILEVDYKNKCIVAQ
;
A
#
# COMPACT_ATOMS: atom_id res chain seq x y z
N MET A 1 -19.86 11.73 21.29
CA MET A 1 -18.78 11.49 20.30
C MET A 1 -19.08 10.22 19.55
N THR A 2 -19.27 10.30 18.26
CA THR A 2 -19.33 9.12 17.42
C THR A 2 -17.93 8.54 17.31
N SER A 3 -17.68 7.37 17.91
CA SER A 3 -16.43 6.66 17.72
C SER A 3 -16.33 6.25 16.23
N LEU A 4 -15.21 6.56 15.61
CA LEU A 4 -14.93 6.09 14.24
C LEU A 4 -14.96 4.57 14.25
N GLN A 5 -15.88 3.97 13.51
CA GLN A 5 -15.91 2.52 13.37
C GLN A 5 -15.12 2.14 12.11
N MET A 6 -14.06 1.36 12.31
CA MET A 6 -13.34 0.77 11.18
C MET A 6 -14.26 -0.20 10.42
N PRO A 7 -14.14 -0.30 9.09
CA PRO A 7 -14.90 -1.25 8.30
C PRO A 7 -14.76 -2.69 8.81
N LYS A 8 -15.82 -3.49 8.65
CA LYS A 8 -15.78 -4.90 9.03
C LYS A 8 -14.66 -5.63 8.27
N VAL A 9 -13.87 -6.38 9.01
CA VAL A 9 -12.78 -7.19 8.49
C VAL A 9 -13.33 -8.45 7.80
N GLN A 10 -12.84 -8.75 6.61
CA GLN A 10 -13.18 -9.97 5.87
C GLN A 10 -12.25 -11.10 6.31
N GLN A 11 -12.75 -12.02 7.13
CA GLN A 11 -11.95 -13.13 7.66
C GLN A 11 -11.40 -14.05 6.58
N SER A 12 -12.13 -14.21 5.46
CA SER A 12 -11.66 -14.98 4.30
C SER A 12 -10.38 -14.40 3.69
N ILE A 13 -10.21 -13.08 3.71
CA ILE A 13 -8.99 -12.42 3.23
C ILE A 13 -7.84 -12.66 4.22
N LEU A 14 -8.09 -12.54 5.52
CA LEU A 14 -7.06 -12.81 6.54
C LEU A 14 -6.53 -14.23 6.45
N SER A 15 -7.44 -15.22 6.31
CA SER A 15 -7.04 -16.63 6.17
C SER A 15 -6.36 -16.95 4.85
N SER A 16 -6.47 -16.09 3.84
CA SER A 16 -5.81 -16.24 2.54
C SER A 16 -4.47 -15.52 2.44
N LYS A 17 -3.91 -15.00 3.55
CA LYS A 17 -2.68 -14.19 3.55
C LYS A 17 -1.53 -14.87 2.80
N ASP A 18 -1.25 -16.13 3.11
CA ASP A 18 -0.13 -16.87 2.49
C ASP A 18 -0.34 -17.07 0.99
N LYS A 19 -1.58 -17.32 0.57
CA LYS A 19 -1.93 -17.40 -0.86
C LYS A 19 -1.71 -16.05 -1.55
N ILE A 20 -2.15 -14.95 -0.94
CA ILE A 20 -1.97 -13.60 -1.50
C ILE A 20 -0.49 -13.28 -1.65
N ILE A 21 0.35 -13.61 -0.66
CA ILE A 21 1.81 -13.43 -0.73
C ILE A 21 2.39 -14.25 -1.88
N SER A 22 2.01 -15.51 -2.00
CA SER A 22 2.47 -16.39 -3.07
C SER A 22 2.10 -15.84 -4.45
N ASP A 23 0.87 -15.42 -4.64
CA ASP A 23 0.38 -14.87 -5.92
C ASP A 23 1.10 -13.56 -6.28
N LEU A 24 1.28 -12.65 -5.31
CA LEU A 24 2.00 -11.39 -5.52
C LEU A 24 3.50 -11.57 -5.75
N SER A 25 4.09 -12.67 -5.29
CA SER A 25 5.49 -13.02 -5.55
C SER A 25 5.77 -13.31 -7.02
N ALA A 26 4.74 -13.56 -7.84
CA ALA A 26 4.87 -13.64 -9.29
C ALA A 26 5.01 -12.26 -9.96
N ILE A 27 4.59 -11.19 -9.27
CA ILE A 27 4.62 -9.80 -9.76
C ILE A 27 5.80 -9.05 -9.17
N LEU A 28 6.11 -9.28 -7.90
CA LEU A 28 7.08 -8.54 -7.12
C LEU A 28 8.22 -9.44 -6.63
N LYS A 29 9.39 -8.85 -6.42
CA LYS A 29 10.47 -9.51 -5.66
C LYS A 29 10.02 -9.72 -4.21
N HIS A 30 10.56 -10.77 -3.58
CA HIS A 30 10.25 -11.10 -2.18
C HIS A 30 10.45 -9.89 -1.24
N ASP A 31 11.56 -9.18 -1.38
CA ASP A 31 11.89 -8.01 -0.54
C ASP A 31 10.94 -6.81 -0.72
N ASN A 32 10.08 -6.87 -1.73
CA ASN A 32 9.06 -5.85 -2.00
C ASN A 32 7.67 -6.23 -1.48
N ILE A 33 7.57 -7.34 -0.74
CA ILE A 33 6.35 -7.79 -0.06
C ILE A 33 6.66 -7.90 1.43
N LEU A 34 6.19 -6.93 2.21
CA LEU A 34 6.38 -6.90 3.65
C LEU A 34 5.20 -7.56 4.34
N SER A 35 5.44 -8.59 5.12
CA SER A 35 4.38 -9.38 5.74
C SER A 35 4.61 -9.68 7.23
N HIS A 36 5.84 -9.51 7.72
CA HIS A 36 6.18 -9.66 9.12
C HIS A 36 5.74 -8.45 9.94
N GLU A 37 5.44 -8.69 11.20
CA GLU A 37 4.90 -7.67 12.11
C GLU A 37 5.79 -6.42 12.20
N ASP A 38 7.09 -6.62 12.33
CA ASP A 38 8.05 -5.51 12.46
C ASP A 38 8.19 -4.69 11.16
N GLU A 39 7.98 -5.33 10.01
CA GLU A 39 8.05 -4.68 8.69
C GLU A 39 6.80 -3.84 8.38
N ILE A 40 5.62 -4.33 8.77
CA ILE A 40 4.35 -3.64 8.51
C ILE A 40 4.02 -2.57 9.54
N ARG A 41 4.62 -2.64 10.73
CA ARG A 41 4.38 -1.70 11.84
C ARG A 41 4.61 -0.23 11.48
N PRO A 42 5.65 0.16 10.72
CA PRO A 42 5.84 1.55 10.31
C PRO A 42 4.69 2.12 9.46
N TYR A 43 3.83 1.27 8.91
CA TYR A 43 2.71 1.63 8.06
C TYR A 43 1.35 1.63 8.79
N GLU A 44 1.32 1.41 10.10
CA GLU A 44 0.07 1.28 10.88
C GLU A 44 -0.72 2.59 11.04
N THR A 45 -0.11 3.72 10.70
CA THR A 45 -0.74 5.05 10.80
C THR A 45 -0.31 5.93 9.62
N ASP A 46 -1.07 6.98 9.35
CA ASP A 46 -0.66 8.12 8.53
C ASP A 46 -0.40 9.34 9.44
N ALA A 47 -0.38 10.56 8.90
CA ALA A 47 -0.18 11.76 9.72
C ALA A 47 -1.37 12.05 10.66
N LEU A 48 -2.53 11.43 10.44
CA LEU A 48 -3.64 11.41 11.40
C LEU A 48 -3.35 10.36 12.50
N ALA A 49 -2.44 10.68 13.40
CA ALA A 49 -1.89 9.76 14.40
C ALA A 49 -2.92 9.27 15.48
N ALA A 50 -4.16 9.77 15.42
CA ALA A 50 -5.22 9.35 16.35
C ALA A 50 -5.69 7.90 16.13
N TYR A 51 -5.44 7.35 14.95
CA TYR A 51 -5.89 6.01 14.58
C TYR A 51 -4.69 5.16 14.14
N LYS A 52 -4.72 3.89 14.53
CA LYS A 52 -3.69 2.91 14.18
C LYS A 52 -4.35 1.61 13.74
N GLN A 53 -3.92 1.10 12.59
CA GLN A 53 -4.33 -0.18 12.08
C GLN A 53 -3.21 -0.77 11.22
N LYS A 54 -2.74 -1.96 11.56
CA LYS A 54 -1.77 -2.67 10.70
C LYS A 54 -2.47 -3.21 9.45
N PRO A 55 -1.85 -3.08 8.27
CA PRO A 55 -2.35 -3.72 7.07
C PRO A 55 -2.12 -5.24 7.11
N LEU A 56 -2.78 -5.99 6.23
CA LEU A 56 -2.50 -7.42 6.04
C LEU A 56 -1.07 -7.64 5.55
N LEU A 57 -0.66 -6.85 4.57
CA LEU A 57 0.70 -6.78 4.04
C LEU A 57 0.92 -5.43 3.32
N VAL A 58 2.20 -5.11 3.09
CA VAL A 58 2.62 -3.92 2.34
C VAL A 58 3.33 -4.38 1.08
N VAL A 59 3.04 -3.75 -0.04
CA VAL A 59 3.72 -3.98 -1.31
C VAL A 59 4.43 -2.72 -1.80
N LEU A 60 5.63 -2.89 -2.34
CA LEU A 60 6.54 -1.84 -2.78
C LEU A 60 6.86 -2.00 -4.28
N PRO A 61 5.91 -1.69 -5.19
CA PRO A 61 6.17 -1.77 -6.62
C PRO A 61 7.25 -0.78 -7.05
N GLU A 62 8.00 -1.16 -8.07
CA GLU A 62 9.07 -0.34 -8.67
C GLU A 62 8.68 0.23 -10.04
N THR A 63 7.60 -0.28 -10.64
CA THR A 63 7.15 0.10 -11.98
C THR A 63 5.64 0.27 -12.06
N VAL A 64 5.19 1.11 -12.99
CA VAL A 64 3.75 1.30 -13.30
C VAL A 64 3.08 -0.02 -13.69
N LYS A 65 3.79 -0.89 -14.41
CA LYS A 65 3.29 -2.21 -14.78
C LYS A 65 2.96 -3.04 -13.53
N GLN A 66 3.88 -3.10 -12.55
CA GLN A 66 3.64 -3.82 -11.30
C GLN A 66 2.45 -3.24 -10.53
N VAL A 67 2.28 -1.92 -10.47
CA VAL A 67 1.10 -1.29 -9.87
C VAL A 67 -0.17 -1.77 -10.54
N SER A 68 -0.22 -1.75 -11.88
CA SER A 68 -1.39 -2.21 -12.66
C SER A 68 -1.71 -3.68 -12.38
N GLU A 69 -0.71 -4.55 -12.36
CA GLU A 69 -0.88 -5.98 -12.09
C GLU A 69 -1.36 -6.26 -10.66
N ILE A 70 -0.84 -5.53 -9.66
CA ILE A 70 -1.30 -5.61 -8.26
C ILE A 70 -2.76 -5.19 -8.14
N LEU A 71 -3.13 -4.06 -8.75
CA LEU A 71 -4.52 -3.56 -8.70
C LEU A 71 -5.48 -4.52 -9.39
N LYS A 72 -5.09 -5.09 -10.53
CA LYS A 72 -5.87 -6.11 -11.24
C LYS A 72 -6.08 -7.34 -10.35
N TYR A 73 -5.00 -7.89 -9.79
CA TYR A 73 -5.05 -9.03 -8.87
C TYR A 73 -5.99 -8.76 -7.70
N CYS A 74 -5.83 -7.63 -7.01
CA CYS A 74 -6.64 -7.27 -5.86
C CYS A 74 -8.12 -7.10 -6.22
N ASN A 75 -8.43 -6.53 -7.39
CA ASN A 75 -9.80 -6.39 -7.87
C ASN A 75 -10.45 -7.75 -8.17
N GLU A 76 -9.74 -8.65 -8.84
CA GLU A 76 -10.21 -10.00 -9.17
C GLU A 76 -10.46 -10.83 -7.91
N ASN A 77 -9.60 -10.72 -6.90
CA ASN A 77 -9.68 -11.46 -5.65
C ASN A 77 -10.43 -10.73 -4.53
N LYS A 78 -11.03 -9.56 -4.82
CA LYS A 78 -11.79 -8.73 -3.86
C LYS A 78 -10.98 -8.33 -2.62
N VAL A 79 -9.67 -8.16 -2.79
CA VAL A 79 -8.76 -7.66 -1.75
C VAL A 79 -8.79 -6.13 -1.77
N LYS A 80 -8.99 -5.52 -0.61
CA LYS A 80 -8.95 -4.07 -0.48
C LYS A 80 -7.54 -3.55 -0.68
N VAL A 81 -7.41 -2.40 -1.35
CA VAL A 81 -6.12 -1.71 -1.54
C VAL A 81 -6.18 -0.33 -0.90
N VAL A 82 -5.14 -0.01 -0.14
CA VAL A 82 -4.94 1.34 0.39
C VAL A 82 -3.65 1.90 -0.24
N PRO A 83 -3.74 2.91 -1.12
CA PRO A 83 -2.57 3.53 -1.71
C PRO A 83 -1.90 4.47 -0.70
N ARG A 84 -0.57 4.50 -0.71
CA ARG A 84 0.23 5.35 0.18
C ARG A 84 1.43 5.95 -0.55
N GLY A 85 1.54 7.28 -0.51
CA GLY A 85 2.76 8.00 -0.83
C GLY A 85 3.68 8.09 0.40
N ALA A 86 3.96 9.31 0.86
CA ALA A 86 4.76 9.54 2.08
C ALA A 86 3.97 9.34 3.40
N GLY A 87 2.66 9.12 3.34
CA GLY A 87 1.83 8.94 4.55
C GLY A 87 1.56 10.24 5.32
N THR A 88 1.68 11.39 4.67
CA THR A 88 1.55 12.72 5.28
C THR A 88 0.11 13.28 5.27
N GLY A 89 -0.85 12.52 4.77
CA GLY A 89 -2.26 12.90 4.75
C GLY A 89 -2.87 12.97 6.15
N LEU A 90 -3.73 13.97 6.38
CA LEU A 90 -4.38 14.23 7.68
C LEU A 90 -5.83 13.75 7.75
N SER A 91 -6.32 13.10 6.69
CA SER A 91 -7.73 12.71 6.56
C SER A 91 -7.94 11.19 6.60
N GLY A 92 -6.93 10.42 6.97
CA GLY A 92 -7.01 8.95 7.05
C GLY A 92 -6.98 8.23 5.70
N GLY A 93 -6.65 8.93 4.59
CA GLY A 93 -6.65 8.32 3.25
C GLY A 93 -5.57 7.26 3.04
N ALA A 94 -4.49 7.31 3.81
CA ALA A 94 -3.42 6.32 3.80
C ALA A 94 -3.43 5.42 5.06
N LEU A 95 -4.46 5.52 5.90
CA LEU A 95 -4.65 4.65 7.06
C LEU A 95 -5.07 3.25 6.57
N PRO A 96 -4.33 2.19 6.91
CA PRO A 96 -4.64 0.85 6.44
C PRO A 96 -5.93 0.28 7.04
N LEU A 97 -6.40 -0.79 6.40
CA LEU A 97 -7.41 -1.71 6.95
C LEU A 97 -6.72 -3.04 7.29
N ALA A 98 -7.26 -3.78 8.26
CA ALA A 98 -6.67 -5.04 8.70
C ALA A 98 -6.62 -6.10 7.58
N ASP A 99 -7.53 -6.03 6.63
CA ASP A 99 -7.70 -6.95 5.49
C ASP A 99 -7.31 -6.31 4.15
N CYS A 100 -6.42 -5.32 4.16
CA CYS A 100 -5.96 -4.65 2.94
C CYS A 100 -4.52 -4.99 2.56
N VAL A 101 -4.23 -4.86 1.29
CA VAL A 101 -2.89 -4.66 0.76
C VAL A 101 -2.60 -3.16 0.76
N LEU A 102 -1.59 -2.72 1.51
CA LEU A 102 -1.13 -1.34 1.45
C LEU A 102 -0.14 -1.21 0.29
N LEU A 103 -0.51 -0.41 -0.71
CA LEU A 103 0.30 -0.15 -1.89
C LEU A 103 1.17 1.10 -1.64
N SER A 104 2.42 0.89 -1.27
CA SER A 104 3.35 1.99 -1.00
C SER A 104 4.12 2.38 -2.26
N MET A 105 4.08 3.68 -2.60
CA MET A 105 4.80 4.25 -3.74
C MET A 105 6.23 4.70 -3.39
N GLY A 106 6.77 4.29 -2.24
CA GLY A 106 8.08 4.72 -1.75
C GLY A 106 9.26 4.40 -2.67
N LYS A 107 9.10 3.46 -3.61
CA LYS A 107 10.12 3.12 -4.62
C LYS A 107 10.01 3.94 -5.91
N PHE A 108 8.97 4.75 -6.07
CA PHE A 108 8.81 5.71 -7.15
C PHE A 108 9.53 7.01 -6.76
N ASN A 109 10.82 7.05 -6.93
CA ASN A 109 11.67 8.13 -6.43
C ASN A 109 12.65 8.68 -7.48
N LYS A 110 12.41 8.40 -8.77
CA LYS A 110 13.30 8.84 -9.84
C LYS A 110 12.84 10.17 -10.43
N ILE A 111 13.80 11.08 -10.63
CA ILE A 111 13.63 12.23 -11.51
C ILE A 111 13.91 11.74 -12.93
N LEU A 112 12.91 11.85 -13.81
CA LEU A 112 12.98 11.35 -15.19
C LEU A 112 13.55 12.39 -16.14
N GLU A 113 13.21 13.67 -15.92
CA GLU A 113 13.64 14.78 -16.77
C GLU A 113 13.74 16.07 -15.95
N VAL A 114 14.72 16.91 -16.27
CA VAL A 114 14.84 18.27 -15.74
C VAL A 114 14.85 19.22 -16.92
N ASP A 115 13.79 19.99 -17.11
CA ASP A 115 13.66 21.01 -18.14
C ASP A 115 13.95 22.40 -17.56
N TYR A 116 15.18 22.82 -17.69
CA TYR A 116 15.63 24.14 -17.20
C TYR A 116 14.98 25.31 -17.95
N LYS A 117 14.65 25.12 -19.23
CA LYS A 117 14.05 26.18 -20.07
C LYS A 117 12.64 26.50 -19.61
N ASN A 118 11.84 25.48 -19.34
CA ASN A 118 10.45 25.60 -18.89
C ASN A 118 10.32 25.58 -17.36
N LYS A 119 11.42 25.44 -16.62
CA LYS A 119 11.48 25.37 -15.15
C LYS A 119 10.56 24.28 -14.58
N CYS A 120 10.56 23.10 -15.19
CA CYS A 120 9.79 21.97 -14.71
C CYS A 120 10.62 20.71 -14.57
N ILE A 121 10.11 19.76 -13.78
CA ILE A 121 10.70 18.46 -13.53
C ILE A 121 9.62 17.41 -13.77
N VAL A 122 9.98 16.34 -14.47
CA VAL A 122 9.16 15.14 -14.57
C VAL A 122 9.71 14.11 -13.59
N ALA A 123 8.89 13.63 -12.67
CA ALA A 123 9.24 12.63 -11.68
C ALA A 123 8.25 11.47 -11.68
N GLN A 124 8.68 10.34 -11.14
CA GLN A 124 7.79 9.22 -10.86
C GLN A 124 6.75 9.55 -9.80
#